data_6bc89c313f0b67ebc8aebf5040279ccb
#
_entry.id   6bc89c313f0b67ebc8aebf5040279ccb
#
_cell.length_a   1.000
_cell.length_b   1.000
_cell.length_c   1.000
_cell.angle_alpha   90.00
_cell.angle_beta   90.00
_cell.angle_gamma   90.00
#
_symmetry.space_group_name_H-M   'P 1'
#
loop_
_entity.id
_entity.type
_entity.pdbx_description
1 polymer ?
#
loop_
_entity_poly.entity_id
_entity_poly.type
_entity_poly.pdbx_seq_one_letter_code
_entity_poly.pdbx_strand_id
1 'polypeptide(L)'
;MENKKFIVDERIFMLDCARKYLTPEWIKRLIDDISEVGYNVLNIHFSEDIAHRLESKSFPWLAGGDHTLCVFGNEYGEAENDRKFITQDEMRDIVLYARSRGMEVIPSLDSPGHMTYAVKRYMEEYGVDIGNYFHKHGKVALICTGGENTDGEAKKYSRGIDISNPTALEFARALYTEYGRFFRELGCTRFDIGGDELLGWGDDGSIDKSVPKWCNLDHWQEYAQRITGNPEAVAYDAFLIYMNDIATLLYSLGYTSVRMWNDDVYRRSDTCWREAVELDKRIDIQFWSPHTSGGENTAQFYLDRGHNLYNFARPYTYYTLYPNGRKPSYVTPEAIIKEWDPYLFAADGSECNTDGNTYVFPPFKEGNRIAAPNERVKGAGFCLWCDTPAAESEDELLENLRPYYTALIKKCKA
;
A
#
# COMPACT_ATOMS: atom_id res chain seq x y z
N MET A 1 -32.99 4.88 -15.11
CA MET A 1 -31.60 5.30 -15.04
C MET A 1 -30.89 4.61 -16.18
N GLU A 2 -30.32 5.37 -17.13
CA GLU A 2 -29.51 4.80 -18.20
C GLU A 2 -28.36 4.02 -17.57
N ASN A 3 -28.19 2.77 -17.97
CA ASN A 3 -27.03 1.96 -17.60
C ASN A 3 -25.78 2.64 -18.17
N LYS A 4 -25.17 3.55 -17.43
CA LYS A 4 -23.90 4.16 -17.82
C LYS A 4 -22.86 3.05 -17.91
N LYS A 5 -22.46 2.72 -19.11
CA LYS A 5 -21.45 1.71 -19.36
C LYS A 5 -20.10 2.26 -18.85
N PHE A 6 -19.44 1.50 -17.99
CA PHE A 6 -18.07 1.79 -17.58
C PHE A 6 -17.08 1.02 -18.44
N ILE A 7 -15.90 1.58 -18.65
CA ILE A 7 -14.84 0.97 -19.47
C ILE A 7 -13.92 0.05 -18.66
N VAL A 8 -14.04 0.07 -17.33
CA VAL A 8 -13.38 -0.87 -16.40
C VAL A 8 -14.39 -1.40 -15.40
N ASP A 9 -14.20 -2.64 -14.96
CA ASP A 9 -15.15 -3.32 -14.07
C ASP A 9 -15.13 -2.75 -12.65
N GLU A 10 -13.95 -2.47 -12.14
CA GLU A 10 -13.76 -1.98 -10.78
C GLU A 10 -13.31 -0.53 -10.76
N ARG A 11 -14.04 0.26 -9.99
CA ARG A 11 -13.77 1.67 -9.70
C ARG A 11 -13.58 1.75 -8.19
N ILE A 12 -12.33 1.89 -7.80
CA ILE A 12 -11.88 1.65 -6.43
C ILE A 12 -11.62 2.99 -5.75
N PHE A 13 -12.16 3.17 -4.56
CA PHE A 13 -11.71 4.21 -3.66
C PHE A 13 -10.86 3.56 -2.56
N MET A 14 -9.60 3.92 -2.46
CA MET A 14 -8.70 3.47 -1.42
C MET A 14 -8.66 4.52 -0.30
N LEU A 15 -8.91 4.08 0.91
CA LEU A 15 -9.02 4.90 2.10
C LEU A 15 -7.93 4.52 3.12
N ASP A 16 -6.98 5.43 3.35
CA ASP A 16 -6.04 5.31 4.46
C ASP A 16 -6.71 5.77 5.75
N CYS A 17 -7.30 4.83 6.48
CA CYS A 17 -7.80 5.05 7.83
C CYS A 17 -6.81 4.59 8.91
N ALA A 18 -5.59 4.21 8.52
CA ALA A 18 -4.53 3.83 9.43
C ALA A 18 -3.80 5.06 9.98
N ARG A 19 -3.20 5.87 9.11
CA ARG A 19 -2.47 7.07 9.54
C ARG A 19 -3.40 8.10 10.18
N LYS A 20 -4.58 8.32 9.60
CA LYS A 20 -5.63 9.16 10.18
C LYS A 20 -6.76 8.29 10.72
N TYR A 21 -7.07 8.43 12.03
CA TYR A 21 -8.29 7.85 12.54
C TYR A 21 -9.48 8.58 11.94
N LEU A 22 -10.34 7.86 11.27
CA LEU A 22 -11.59 8.35 10.70
C LEU A 22 -12.76 7.64 11.39
N THR A 23 -13.77 8.42 11.78
CA THR A 23 -14.93 7.87 12.51
C THR A 23 -15.75 6.94 11.61
N PRO A 24 -16.37 5.88 12.16
CA PRO A 24 -17.28 5.03 11.39
C PRO A 24 -18.38 5.81 10.68
N GLU A 25 -18.89 6.86 11.30
CA GLU A 25 -19.90 7.77 10.74
C GLU A 25 -19.36 8.52 9.51
N TRP A 26 -18.14 9.01 9.58
CA TRP A 26 -17.48 9.68 8.47
C TRP A 26 -17.25 8.71 7.30
N ILE A 27 -16.79 7.50 7.60
CA ILE A 27 -16.56 6.46 6.57
C ILE A 27 -17.89 6.15 5.85
N LYS A 28 -19.02 6.07 6.57
CA LYS A 28 -20.33 5.86 5.95
C LYS A 28 -20.77 7.04 5.07
N ARG A 29 -20.50 8.28 5.48
CA ARG A 29 -20.73 9.47 4.64
C ARG A 29 -19.91 9.41 3.35
N LEU A 30 -18.64 9.04 3.45
CA LEU A 30 -17.80 8.83 2.28
C LEU A 30 -18.37 7.72 1.37
N ILE A 31 -18.81 6.60 1.92
CA ILE A 31 -19.43 5.50 1.15
C ILE A 31 -20.64 6.00 0.37
N ASP A 32 -21.51 6.83 0.98
CA ASP A 32 -22.65 7.41 0.29
C ASP A 32 -22.20 8.27 -0.91
N ASP A 33 -21.25 9.16 -0.69
CA ASP A 33 -20.73 10.06 -1.72
C ASP A 33 -20.06 9.32 -2.89
N ILE A 34 -19.18 8.38 -2.61
CA ILE A 34 -18.44 7.66 -3.66
C ILE A 34 -19.33 6.67 -4.43
N SER A 35 -20.27 6.02 -3.74
CA SER A 35 -21.23 5.13 -4.41
C SER A 35 -22.17 5.89 -5.35
N GLU A 36 -22.62 7.09 -4.96
CA GLU A 36 -23.46 7.96 -5.79
C GLU A 36 -22.77 8.35 -7.11
N VAL A 37 -21.48 8.67 -7.08
CA VAL A 37 -20.75 9.07 -8.29
C VAL A 37 -20.33 7.89 -9.17
N GLY A 38 -20.32 6.64 -8.62
CA GLY A 38 -20.14 5.43 -9.41
C GLY A 38 -18.96 4.53 -9.04
N TYR A 39 -18.33 4.75 -7.88
CA TYR A 39 -17.41 3.76 -7.30
C TYR A 39 -18.19 2.53 -6.87
N ASN A 40 -17.59 1.36 -7.02
CA ASN A 40 -18.19 0.08 -6.61
C ASN A 40 -17.29 -0.76 -5.70
N VAL A 41 -16.12 -0.24 -5.35
CA VAL A 41 -15.17 -0.89 -4.44
C VAL A 41 -14.61 0.15 -3.46
N LEU A 42 -14.63 -0.19 -2.16
CA LEU A 42 -13.90 0.50 -1.12
C LEU A 42 -12.72 -0.38 -0.68
N ASN A 43 -11.50 0.04 -0.95
CA ASN A 43 -10.31 -0.55 -0.36
C ASN A 43 -10.02 0.18 0.96
N ILE A 44 -10.10 -0.53 2.09
CA ILE A 44 -9.93 0.06 3.42
C ILE A 44 -8.59 -0.35 4.02
N HIS A 45 -7.68 0.60 4.10
CA HIS A 45 -6.31 0.44 4.57
C HIS A 45 -6.23 0.83 6.05
N PHE A 46 -6.03 -0.16 6.92
CA PHE A 46 -6.15 0.01 8.37
C PHE A 46 -4.86 -0.25 9.16
N SER A 47 -3.74 -0.50 8.48
CA SER A 47 -2.42 -0.70 9.13
C SER A 47 -1.33 0.08 8.40
N GLU A 48 -0.45 0.72 9.17
CA GLU A 48 0.63 1.55 8.69
C GLU A 48 1.76 1.70 9.72
N ASP A 49 2.83 2.41 9.30
CA ASP A 49 3.99 2.67 10.16
C ASP A 49 3.64 3.33 11.50
N ILE A 50 2.57 4.13 11.55
CA ILE A 50 2.21 4.86 12.77
C ILE A 50 1.00 4.28 13.51
N ALA A 51 0.31 3.30 12.93
CA ALA A 51 -0.91 2.80 13.56
C ALA A 51 -1.39 1.47 12.98
N HIS A 52 -2.18 0.77 13.80
CA HIS A 52 -2.99 -0.37 13.42
C HIS A 52 -4.43 -0.12 13.89
N ARG A 53 -5.31 0.34 13.02
CA ARG A 53 -6.61 0.92 13.39
C ARG A 53 -7.78 -0.06 13.41
N LEU A 54 -7.55 -1.35 13.19
CA LEU A 54 -8.59 -2.36 13.34
C LEU A 54 -8.30 -3.23 14.56
N GLU A 55 -9.32 -3.43 15.41
CA GLU A 55 -9.23 -4.33 16.55
C GLU A 55 -8.76 -5.72 16.12
N SER A 56 -7.75 -6.26 16.83
CA SER A 56 -7.36 -7.65 16.74
C SER A 56 -7.80 -8.40 18.00
N LYS A 57 -8.49 -9.52 17.84
CA LYS A 57 -8.86 -10.40 18.94
C LYS A 57 -7.69 -11.30 19.34
N SER A 58 -6.82 -11.65 18.39
CA SER A 58 -5.60 -12.43 18.64
C SER A 58 -4.52 -11.60 19.34
N PHE A 59 -4.46 -10.30 19.03
CA PHE A 59 -3.47 -9.36 19.58
C PHE A 59 -4.16 -8.07 20.07
N PRO A 60 -4.90 -8.12 21.21
CA PRO A 60 -5.68 -6.97 21.68
C PRO A 60 -4.85 -5.71 21.99
N TRP A 61 -3.56 -5.88 22.21
CA TRP A 61 -2.60 -4.80 22.46
C TRP A 61 -2.18 -4.06 21.16
N LEU A 62 -2.50 -4.60 19.99
CA LEU A 62 -2.03 -4.04 18.71
C LEU A 62 -2.88 -2.84 18.25
N ALA A 63 -4.17 -2.80 18.57
CA ALA A 63 -5.06 -1.75 18.06
C ALA A 63 -4.74 -0.37 18.67
N GLY A 64 -4.59 0.63 17.79
CA GLY A 64 -4.26 2.01 18.14
C GLY A 64 -3.24 2.64 17.21
N GLY A 65 -2.53 3.63 17.69
CA GLY A 65 -1.48 4.34 16.96
C GLY A 65 -0.42 4.95 17.88
N ASP A 66 0.58 5.53 17.26
CA ASP A 66 1.64 6.29 17.91
C ASP A 66 2.10 7.41 16.95
N HIS A 67 1.60 8.62 17.20
CA HIS A 67 1.92 9.79 16.37
C HIS A 67 3.43 10.11 16.36
N THR A 68 4.20 9.66 17.36
CA THR A 68 5.65 9.89 17.42
C THR A 68 6.41 9.11 16.35
N LEU A 69 5.78 8.13 15.72
CA LEU A 69 6.32 7.38 14.59
C LEU A 69 6.07 8.07 13.23
N CYS A 70 5.39 9.21 13.23
CA CYS A 70 5.11 9.95 11.99
C CYS A 70 6.42 10.40 11.31
N VAL A 71 6.60 10.00 10.04
CA VAL A 71 7.83 10.28 9.28
C VAL A 71 8.03 11.77 8.97
N PHE A 72 6.96 12.57 8.97
CA PHE A 72 6.99 14.01 8.71
C PHE A 72 7.16 14.87 9.97
N GLY A 73 7.42 14.24 11.11
CA GLY A 73 7.60 14.90 12.39
C GLY A 73 6.38 14.75 13.33
N ASN A 74 6.64 14.81 14.61
CA ASN A 74 5.63 14.54 15.65
C ASN A 74 4.51 15.59 15.67
N GLU A 75 4.81 16.82 15.27
CA GLU A 75 3.83 17.92 15.20
C GLU A 75 2.72 17.71 14.18
N TYR A 76 2.91 16.81 13.24
CA TYR A 76 1.92 16.49 12.21
C TYR A 76 1.08 15.26 12.57
N GLY A 77 1.41 14.57 13.66
CA GLY A 77 0.63 13.45 14.15
C GLY A 77 -0.62 13.89 14.93
N GLU A 78 -1.58 13.00 15.09
CA GLU A 78 -2.80 13.23 15.85
C GLU A 78 -2.75 12.48 17.21
N ALA A 79 -1.97 13.00 18.16
CA ALA A 79 -1.76 12.38 19.48
C ALA A 79 -3.05 12.00 20.20
N GLU A 80 -4.10 12.79 20.04
CA GLU A 80 -5.42 12.54 20.61
C GLU A 80 -6.11 11.29 20.06
N ASN A 81 -5.67 10.85 18.88
CA ASN A 81 -6.20 9.68 18.19
C ASN A 81 -5.37 8.39 18.40
N ASP A 82 -4.25 8.46 19.15
CA ASP A 82 -3.39 7.26 19.36
C ASP A 82 -4.13 6.09 20.00
N ARG A 83 -5.12 6.37 20.85
CA ARG A 83 -5.91 5.33 21.52
C ARG A 83 -7.16 4.93 20.74
N LYS A 84 -7.47 5.60 19.64
CA LYS A 84 -8.67 5.31 18.83
C LYS A 84 -8.37 4.21 17.82
N PHE A 85 -9.33 3.35 17.63
CA PHE A 85 -9.34 2.29 16.63
C PHE A 85 -10.79 1.95 16.29
N ILE A 86 -10.97 1.21 15.21
CA ILE A 86 -12.27 0.68 14.78
C ILE A 86 -12.39 -0.73 15.37
N THR A 87 -13.44 -1.00 16.12
CA THR A 87 -13.74 -2.35 16.62
C THR A 87 -14.16 -3.26 15.48
N GLN A 88 -14.06 -4.58 15.66
CA GLN A 88 -14.57 -5.51 14.65
C GLN A 88 -16.09 -5.38 14.43
N ASP A 89 -16.84 -4.99 15.44
CA ASP A 89 -18.28 -4.74 15.29
C ASP A 89 -18.57 -3.47 14.47
N GLU A 90 -17.84 -2.39 14.70
CA GLU A 90 -17.93 -1.17 13.87
C GLU A 90 -17.48 -1.45 12.42
N MET A 91 -16.40 -2.20 12.22
CA MET A 91 -15.95 -2.59 10.88
C MET A 91 -16.99 -3.48 10.17
N ARG A 92 -17.63 -4.41 10.89
CA ARG A 92 -18.74 -5.21 10.38
C ARG A 92 -19.86 -4.31 9.86
N ASP A 93 -20.22 -3.30 10.64
CA ASP A 93 -21.29 -2.36 10.29
C ASP A 93 -20.90 -1.51 9.06
N ILE A 94 -19.63 -1.04 8.97
CA ILE A 94 -19.10 -0.35 7.78
C ILE A 94 -19.19 -1.25 6.53
N VAL A 95 -18.74 -2.50 6.63
CA VAL A 95 -18.75 -3.44 5.49
C VAL A 95 -20.17 -3.73 5.02
N LEU A 96 -21.08 -4.00 5.95
CA LEU A 96 -22.49 -4.26 5.61
C LEU A 96 -23.16 -3.01 5.01
N TYR A 97 -22.82 -1.82 5.52
CA TYR A 97 -23.29 -0.56 4.97
C TYR A 97 -22.81 -0.34 3.53
N ALA A 98 -21.52 -0.53 3.26
CA ALA A 98 -20.97 -0.43 1.90
C ALA A 98 -21.68 -1.39 0.93
N ARG A 99 -21.88 -2.64 1.36
CA ARG A 99 -22.62 -3.64 0.57
C ARG A 99 -24.06 -3.23 0.29
N SER A 100 -24.74 -2.58 1.25
CA SER A 100 -26.09 -2.05 1.04
C SER A 100 -26.15 -0.96 -0.04
N ARG A 101 -25.02 -0.29 -0.29
CA ARG A 101 -24.82 0.70 -1.37
C ARG A 101 -24.31 0.08 -2.68
N GLY A 102 -24.24 -1.25 -2.76
CA GLY A 102 -23.74 -1.96 -3.94
C GLY A 102 -22.22 -1.93 -4.10
N MET A 103 -21.48 -1.63 -3.03
CA MET A 103 -20.02 -1.62 -3.01
C MET A 103 -19.45 -2.90 -2.39
N GLU A 104 -18.36 -3.41 -2.94
CA GLU A 104 -17.53 -4.40 -2.29
C GLU A 104 -16.48 -3.71 -1.41
N VAL A 105 -16.13 -4.35 -0.28
CA VAL A 105 -15.04 -3.90 0.57
C VAL A 105 -13.85 -4.83 0.40
N ILE A 106 -12.68 -4.26 0.18
CA ILE A 106 -11.38 -4.94 0.15
C ILE A 106 -10.61 -4.50 1.38
N PRO A 107 -10.37 -5.38 2.37
CA PRO A 107 -9.45 -5.08 3.46
C PRO A 107 -8.02 -4.97 2.94
N SER A 108 -7.27 -3.99 3.46
CA SER A 108 -5.86 -3.79 3.15
C SER A 108 -5.05 -3.81 4.44
N LEU A 109 -4.22 -4.83 4.57
CA LEU A 109 -3.24 -5.03 5.64
C LEU A 109 -1.87 -5.04 5.00
N ASP A 110 -1.05 -4.05 5.32
CA ASP A 110 0.27 -3.93 4.74
C ASP A 110 1.30 -4.81 5.44
N SER A 111 2.13 -5.46 4.63
CA SER A 111 3.29 -6.23 5.05
C SER A 111 4.15 -6.62 3.83
N PRO A 112 5.42 -6.96 4.02
CA PRO A 112 6.20 -6.96 5.27
C PRO A 112 6.72 -5.57 5.65
N GLY A 113 6.58 -4.56 4.80
CA GLY A 113 6.83 -3.15 5.05
C GLY A 113 5.69 -2.45 5.80
N HIS A 114 5.83 -1.15 6.05
CA HIS A 114 4.83 -0.31 6.72
C HIS A 114 4.33 -0.85 8.07
N MET A 115 5.21 -1.52 8.82
CA MET A 115 4.89 -2.22 10.05
C MET A 115 5.62 -1.68 11.29
N THR A 116 6.17 -0.46 11.25
CA THR A 116 6.95 0.10 12.37
C THR A 116 6.19 0.05 13.69
N TYR A 117 4.91 0.43 13.67
CA TYR A 117 4.04 0.38 14.85
C TYR A 117 3.87 -1.07 15.36
N ALA A 118 3.60 -2.00 14.47
CA ALA A 118 3.41 -3.40 14.85
C ALA A 118 4.71 -4.02 15.42
N VAL A 119 5.87 -3.72 14.84
CA VAL A 119 7.18 -4.14 15.35
C VAL A 119 7.42 -3.58 16.75
N LYS A 120 7.18 -2.27 16.96
CA LYS A 120 7.27 -1.62 18.26
C LYS A 120 6.37 -2.29 19.29
N ARG A 121 5.11 -2.46 18.97
CA ARG A 121 4.11 -3.03 19.89
C ARG A 121 4.40 -4.48 20.23
N TYR A 122 4.88 -5.27 19.27
CA TYR A 122 5.27 -6.66 19.50
C TYR A 122 6.46 -6.74 20.49
N MET A 123 7.45 -5.87 20.27
CA MET A 123 8.62 -5.80 21.14
C MET A 123 8.25 -5.34 22.57
N GLU A 124 7.33 -4.36 22.71
CA GLU A 124 6.83 -3.90 24.00
C GLU A 124 6.07 -4.99 24.76
N GLU A 125 5.27 -5.79 24.08
CA GLU A 125 4.44 -6.82 24.69
C GLU A 125 5.23 -8.08 25.07
N TYR A 126 6.10 -8.55 24.16
CA TYR A 126 6.78 -9.85 24.33
C TYR A 126 8.27 -9.76 24.63
N GLY A 127 8.87 -8.57 24.56
CA GLY A 127 10.32 -8.40 24.68
C GLY A 127 11.14 -9.03 23.55
N VAL A 128 10.49 -9.31 22.41
CA VAL A 128 11.10 -9.96 21.25
C VAL A 128 11.03 -9.00 20.05
N ASP A 129 12.16 -8.79 19.41
CA ASP A 129 12.23 -7.98 18.19
C ASP A 129 11.97 -8.85 16.97
N ILE A 130 10.94 -8.48 16.19
CA ILE A 130 10.55 -9.12 14.94
C ILE A 130 10.92 -8.28 13.71
N GLY A 131 11.60 -7.17 13.92
CA GLY A 131 11.99 -6.23 12.87
C GLY A 131 13.11 -6.73 11.99
N ASN A 132 13.16 -6.20 10.78
CA ASN A 132 14.18 -6.52 9.81
C ASN A 132 15.34 -5.52 9.89
N TYR A 133 16.58 -6.01 9.93
CA TYR A 133 17.78 -5.20 10.10
C TYR A 133 18.87 -5.59 9.10
N PHE A 134 19.65 -4.59 8.66
CA PHE A 134 20.85 -4.84 7.90
C PHE A 134 21.98 -5.32 8.78
N HIS A 135 22.70 -6.34 8.31
CA HIS A 135 23.99 -6.72 8.84
C HIS A 135 25.07 -6.41 7.79
N LYS A 136 25.77 -5.30 7.94
CA LYS A 136 26.92 -4.96 7.09
C LYS A 136 28.16 -4.72 7.94
N HIS A 137 29.23 -5.48 7.65
CA HIS A 137 30.53 -5.35 8.33
C HIS A 137 30.45 -5.37 9.86
N GLY A 138 29.56 -6.21 10.42
CA GLY A 138 29.38 -6.33 11.87
C GLY A 138 28.62 -5.18 12.54
N LYS A 139 28.03 -4.28 11.75
CA LYS A 139 27.12 -3.24 12.23
C LYS A 139 25.69 -3.60 11.84
N VAL A 140 24.77 -3.43 12.78
CA VAL A 140 23.34 -3.55 12.56
C VAL A 140 22.79 -2.16 12.22
N ALA A 141 22.09 -2.03 11.10
CA ALA A 141 21.37 -0.81 10.74
C ALA A 141 19.88 -1.14 10.50
N LEU A 142 19.02 -0.21 10.86
CA LEU A 142 17.60 -0.34 10.59
C LEU A 142 17.34 -0.31 9.06
N ILE A 143 16.48 -1.20 8.60
CA ILE A 143 15.94 -1.11 7.25
C ILE A 143 14.80 -0.11 7.28
N CYS A 144 14.96 0.93 6.51
CA CYS A 144 13.95 1.96 6.29
C CYS A 144 13.45 2.68 7.53
N THR A 145 14.22 3.64 7.92
CA THR A 145 13.67 4.78 8.64
C THR A 145 13.28 5.83 7.62
N GLY A 146 12.01 6.17 7.52
CA GLY A 146 11.58 7.27 6.66
C GLY A 146 12.31 8.55 7.02
N GLY A 147 12.90 9.21 6.01
CA GLY A 147 13.39 10.57 6.06
C GLY A 147 14.66 10.85 6.87
N GLU A 148 15.47 11.75 6.33
CA GLU A 148 16.78 12.17 6.89
C GLU A 148 16.71 12.90 8.24
N ASN A 149 15.54 13.31 8.73
CA ASN A 149 15.38 14.29 9.81
C ASN A 149 14.54 13.86 11.01
N THR A 150 14.17 12.61 11.15
CA THR A 150 13.41 12.19 12.33
C THR A 150 14.37 11.76 13.44
N ASP A 151 14.63 12.62 14.43
CA ASP A 151 15.37 12.28 15.64
C ASP A 151 14.49 11.56 16.70
N GLY A 152 13.34 11.05 16.29
CA GLY A 152 12.35 10.45 17.16
C GLY A 152 12.38 8.91 17.25
N GLU A 153 11.40 8.37 17.94
CA GLU A 153 11.19 6.93 18.14
C GLU A 153 11.05 6.15 16.81
N ALA A 154 10.60 6.79 15.73
CA ALA A 154 10.47 6.17 14.41
C ALA A 154 11.78 5.55 13.89
N LYS A 155 12.94 6.11 14.26
CA LYS A 155 14.25 5.56 13.87
C LYS A 155 14.70 4.36 14.72
N LYS A 156 14.01 4.08 15.81
CA LYS A 156 14.37 3.02 16.74
C LYS A 156 13.89 1.65 16.30
N TYR A 157 12.79 1.61 15.55
CA TYR A 157 12.14 0.38 15.11
C TYR A 157 12.26 0.18 13.61
N SER A 158 12.34 -1.06 13.17
CA SER A 158 12.33 -1.40 11.76
C SER A 158 10.97 -1.09 11.15
N ARG A 159 10.97 -0.59 9.92
CA ARG A 159 9.76 -0.39 9.12
C ARG A 159 9.13 -1.71 8.66
N GLY A 160 9.91 -2.78 8.60
CA GLY A 160 9.45 -4.09 8.15
C GLY A 160 9.73 -5.19 9.16
N ILE A 161 8.95 -6.27 9.07
CA ILE A 161 9.22 -7.51 9.80
C ILE A 161 10.31 -8.32 9.10
N ASP A 162 11.05 -9.11 9.88
CA ASP A 162 12.03 -10.05 9.33
C ASP A 162 11.33 -11.32 8.84
N ILE A 163 11.07 -11.39 7.54
CA ILE A 163 10.42 -12.54 6.90
C ILE A 163 11.25 -13.84 6.90
N SER A 164 12.49 -13.80 7.36
CA SER A 164 13.30 -15.01 7.61
C SER A 164 13.15 -15.52 9.06
N ASN A 165 12.56 -14.71 9.94
CA ASN A 165 12.34 -15.03 11.36
C ASN A 165 11.01 -15.77 11.54
N PRO A 166 11.01 -17.03 12.05
CA PRO A 166 9.79 -17.78 12.26
C PRO A 166 8.74 -17.07 13.12
N THR A 167 9.17 -16.34 14.17
CA THR A 167 8.26 -15.60 15.05
C THR A 167 7.55 -14.46 14.31
N ALA A 168 8.27 -13.73 13.46
CA ALA A 168 7.68 -12.68 12.63
C ALA A 168 6.70 -13.26 11.59
N LEU A 169 7.05 -14.40 10.98
CA LEU A 169 6.16 -15.09 10.06
C LEU A 169 4.87 -15.59 10.74
N GLU A 170 4.99 -16.18 11.93
CA GLU A 170 3.84 -16.64 12.71
C GLU A 170 2.92 -15.47 13.07
N PHE A 171 3.48 -14.34 13.51
CA PHE A 171 2.72 -13.12 13.80
C PHE A 171 1.94 -12.62 12.57
N ALA A 172 2.62 -12.45 11.44
CA ALA A 172 2.00 -12.01 10.20
C ALA A 172 0.89 -12.97 9.75
N ARG A 173 1.16 -14.27 9.70
CA ARG A 173 0.17 -15.31 9.33
C ARG A 173 -1.04 -15.34 10.28
N ALA A 174 -0.83 -15.10 11.58
CA ALA A 174 -1.92 -15.01 12.54
C ALA A 174 -2.84 -13.81 12.26
N LEU A 175 -2.27 -12.63 11.96
CA LEU A 175 -3.03 -11.44 11.56
C LEU A 175 -3.84 -11.68 10.27
N TYR A 176 -3.18 -12.20 9.22
CA TYR A 176 -3.87 -12.52 7.96
C TYR A 176 -4.94 -13.62 8.13
N THR A 177 -4.73 -14.57 9.03
CA THR A 177 -5.74 -15.59 9.33
C THR A 177 -6.95 -14.99 10.04
N GLU A 178 -6.72 -14.15 11.04
CA GLU A 178 -7.80 -13.49 11.78
C GLU A 178 -8.63 -12.59 10.87
N TYR A 179 -8.00 -11.62 10.24
CA TYR A 179 -8.70 -10.67 9.38
C TYR A 179 -9.24 -11.33 8.11
N GLY A 180 -8.52 -12.31 7.56
CA GLY A 180 -8.99 -13.09 6.44
C GLY A 180 -10.29 -13.82 6.75
N ARG A 181 -10.43 -14.44 7.92
CA ARG A 181 -11.68 -15.08 8.36
C ARG A 181 -12.78 -14.05 8.62
N PHE A 182 -12.46 -13.00 9.38
CA PHE A 182 -13.41 -11.94 9.71
C PHE A 182 -14.06 -11.32 8.47
N PHE A 183 -13.25 -10.84 7.52
CA PHE A 183 -13.80 -10.23 6.31
C PHE A 183 -14.47 -11.25 5.36
N ARG A 184 -13.98 -12.49 5.36
CA ARG A 184 -14.62 -13.57 4.58
C ARG A 184 -16.03 -13.88 5.06
N GLU A 185 -16.26 -13.91 6.38
CA GLU A 185 -17.59 -14.07 6.98
C GLU A 185 -18.53 -12.92 6.58
N LEU A 186 -18.02 -11.72 6.35
CA LEU A 186 -18.77 -10.58 5.85
C LEU A 186 -19.01 -10.61 4.32
N GLY A 187 -18.51 -11.66 3.66
CA GLY A 187 -18.67 -11.87 2.21
C GLY A 187 -17.66 -11.11 1.35
N CYS A 188 -16.58 -10.57 1.92
CA CYS A 188 -15.49 -10.03 1.13
C CYS A 188 -14.76 -11.16 0.39
N THR A 189 -14.47 -10.96 -0.89
CA THR A 189 -13.86 -12.00 -1.75
C THR A 189 -12.47 -11.63 -2.22
N ARG A 190 -12.01 -10.43 -1.91
CA ARG A 190 -10.73 -9.86 -2.31
C ARG A 190 -9.98 -9.34 -1.09
N PHE A 191 -8.65 -9.37 -1.13
CA PHE A 191 -7.77 -8.89 -0.06
C PHE A 191 -6.54 -8.21 -0.65
N ASP A 192 -6.14 -7.08 -0.06
CA ASP A 192 -4.94 -6.33 -0.41
C ASP A 192 -3.87 -6.60 0.67
N ILE A 193 -2.70 -7.07 0.24
CA ILE A 193 -1.60 -7.47 1.12
C ILE A 193 -0.43 -6.48 1.13
N GLY A 194 -0.61 -5.29 0.56
CA GLY A 194 0.41 -4.24 0.53
C GLY A 194 1.63 -4.59 -0.28
N GLY A 195 2.77 -4.70 0.38
CA GLY A 195 4.03 -5.12 -0.23
C GLY A 195 4.82 -4.00 -0.89
N ASP A 196 4.48 -2.74 -0.61
CA ASP A 196 5.15 -1.56 -1.12
C ASP A 196 6.24 -1.05 -0.18
N GLU A 197 7.11 -0.25 -0.76
CA GLU A 197 8.14 0.56 -0.09
C GLU A 197 8.90 -0.15 1.04
N LEU A 198 9.04 -1.48 0.98
CA LEU A 198 9.70 -2.26 2.02
C LEU A 198 11.11 -1.72 2.35
N LEU A 199 11.79 -1.23 1.34
CA LEU A 199 13.15 -0.71 1.46
C LEU A 199 13.23 0.80 1.30
N GLY A 200 12.26 1.57 1.71
CA GLY A 200 12.18 3.03 1.72
C GLY A 200 13.33 3.81 1.05
N TRP A 201 13.08 5.02 0.71
CA TRP A 201 14.03 5.93 0.04
C TRP A 201 15.14 6.47 0.95
N GLY A 202 15.21 6.05 2.23
CA GLY A 202 16.14 6.57 3.22
C GLY A 202 17.60 6.26 2.86
N ASP A 203 18.36 7.28 2.59
CA ASP A 203 19.81 7.30 2.62
C ASP A 203 20.26 7.31 4.08
N ASP A 204 20.66 6.18 4.63
CA ASP A 204 21.27 6.18 5.97
C ASP A 204 22.76 6.54 5.94
N GLY A 205 23.26 7.02 4.79
CA GLY A 205 24.66 7.41 4.60
C GLY A 205 25.69 6.29 4.78
N SER A 206 25.28 5.14 5.26
CA SER A 206 26.15 4.00 5.62
C SER A 206 26.21 2.92 4.54
N ILE A 207 25.32 2.99 3.54
CA ILE A 207 25.19 2.00 2.49
C ILE A 207 25.79 2.53 1.18
N ASP A 208 26.56 1.71 0.54
CA ASP A 208 27.04 1.97 -0.81
C ASP A 208 25.84 2.13 -1.75
N LYS A 209 25.63 3.36 -2.24
CA LYS A 209 24.50 3.71 -3.12
C LYS A 209 24.49 2.93 -4.43
N SER A 210 25.62 2.34 -4.80
CA SER A 210 25.75 1.51 -6.00
C SER A 210 25.14 0.12 -5.85
N VAL A 211 24.82 -0.30 -4.61
CA VAL A 211 24.29 -1.64 -4.32
C VAL A 211 22.87 -1.50 -3.77
N PRO A 212 21.86 -2.05 -4.44
CA PRO A 212 20.50 -2.08 -3.92
C PRO A 212 20.46 -2.71 -2.53
N LYS A 213 19.66 -2.14 -1.62
CA LYS A 213 19.55 -2.55 -0.21
C LYS A 213 19.24 -4.04 -0.05
N TRP A 214 18.42 -4.62 -0.94
CA TRP A 214 18.09 -6.05 -0.98
C TRP A 214 19.30 -6.98 -1.03
N CYS A 215 20.36 -6.58 -1.69
CA CYS A 215 21.53 -7.42 -1.89
C CYS A 215 22.41 -7.57 -0.64
N ASN A 216 22.10 -6.83 0.43
CA ASN A 216 22.86 -6.85 1.68
C ASN A 216 22.13 -7.59 2.81
N LEU A 217 21.07 -8.32 2.52
CA LEU A 217 20.29 -9.10 3.47
C LEU A 217 20.73 -10.57 3.46
N ASP A 218 21.90 -10.87 4.03
CA ASP A 218 22.46 -12.23 4.01
C ASP A 218 21.48 -13.26 4.61
N HIS A 219 20.81 -12.93 5.70
CA HIS A 219 19.83 -13.82 6.34
C HIS A 219 18.59 -14.08 5.48
N TRP A 220 18.16 -13.12 4.65
CA TRP A 220 17.08 -13.34 3.69
C TRP A 220 17.56 -14.22 2.53
N GLN A 221 18.78 -14.03 2.06
CA GLN A 221 19.37 -14.88 1.04
C GLN A 221 19.47 -16.33 1.50
N GLU A 222 20.02 -16.56 2.71
CA GLU A 222 20.09 -17.90 3.32
C GLU A 222 18.71 -18.53 3.48
N TYR A 223 17.71 -17.74 3.88
CA TYR A 223 16.32 -18.18 3.97
C TYR A 223 15.79 -18.60 2.59
N ALA A 224 15.95 -17.75 1.56
CA ALA A 224 15.49 -18.05 0.21
C ALA A 224 16.15 -19.30 -0.36
N GLN A 225 17.48 -19.44 -0.21
CA GLN A 225 18.23 -20.64 -0.65
C GLN A 225 17.76 -21.90 0.05
N ARG A 226 17.49 -21.82 1.35
CA ARG A 226 16.97 -22.96 2.13
C ARG A 226 15.56 -23.37 1.69
N ILE A 227 14.66 -22.41 1.46
CA ILE A 227 13.28 -22.71 1.08
C ILE A 227 13.18 -23.23 -0.34
N THR A 228 13.93 -22.65 -1.27
CA THR A 228 13.91 -23.05 -2.70
C THR A 228 14.78 -24.25 -3.00
N GLY A 229 15.77 -24.55 -2.16
CA GLY A 229 16.83 -25.51 -2.48
C GLY A 229 17.75 -25.03 -3.61
N ASN A 230 17.67 -23.76 -4.01
CA ASN A 230 18.45 -23.17 -5.09
C ASN A 230 19.58 -22.28 -4.51
N PRO A 231 20.87 -22.64 -4.66
CA PRO A 231 21.97 -21.84 -4.15
C PRO A 231 22.13 -20.49 -4.86
N GLU A 232 21.49 -20.28 -6.01
CA GLU A 232 21.50 -19.02 -6.74
C GLU A 232 20.39 -18.05 -6.29
N ALA A 233 19.49 -18.50 -5.40
CA ALA A 233 18.46 -17.62 -4.86
C ALA A 233 19.09 -16.47 -4.07
N VAL A 234 18.50 -15.28 -4.20
CA VAL A 234 18.98 -14.04 -3.61
C VAL A 234 18.02 -13.52 -2.55
N ALA A 235 18.43 -12.54 -1.76
CA ALA A 235 17.60 -11.96 -0.69
C ALA A 235 16.22 -11.49 -1.19
N TYR A 236 16.15 -10.99 -2.40
CA TYR A 236 14.90 -10.56 -3.03
C TYR A 236 13.89 -11.72 -3.19
N ASP A 237 14.35 -12.94 -3.46
CA ASP A 237 13.46 -14.09 -3.59
C ASP A 237 12.72 -14.39 -2.28
N ALA A 238 13.28 -14.04 -1.12
CA ALA A 238 12.60 -14.17 0.16
C ALA A 238 11.31 -13.33 0.22
N PHE A 239 11.33 -12.12 -0.35
CA PHE A 239 10.13 -11.28 -0.45
C PHE A 239 9.05 -11.95 -1.30
N LEU A 240 9.39 -12.46 -2.48
CA LEU A 240 8.43 -13.15 -3.34
C LEU A 240 7.89 -14.44 -2.69
N ILE A 241 8.74 -15.19 -1.95
CA ILE A 241 8.32 -16.36 -1.17
C ILE A 241 7.27 -15.94 -0.13
N TYR A 242 7.52 -14.86 0.61
CA TYR A 242 6.60 -14.34 1.62
C TYR A 242 5.26 -13.92 1.01
N MET A 243 5.27 -13.12 -0.06
CA MET A 243 4.03 -12.66 -0.71
C MET A 243 3.21 -13.84 -1.25
N ASN A 244 3.87 -14.83 -1.84
CA ASN A 244 3.24 -16.06 -2.30
C ASN A 244 2.63 -16.88 -1.16
N ASP A 245 3.30 -16.94 -0.01
CA ASP A 245 2.82 -17.65 1.18
C ASP A 245 1.55 -16.99 1.76
N ILE A 246 1.56 -15.67 1.93
CA ILE A 246 0.39 -14.91 2.40
C ILE A 246 -0.78 -15.04 1.41
N ALA A 247 -0.52 -14.91 0.12
CA ALA A 247 -1.55 -15.09 -0.89
C ALA A 247 -2.14 -16.52 -0.85
N THR A 248 -1.30 -17.54 -0.71
CA THR A 248 -1.74 -18.94 -0.59
C THR A 248 -2.61 -19.15 0.64
N LEU A 249 -2.24 -18.54 1.78
CA LEU A 249 -3.07 -18.56 2.99
C LEU A 249 -4.46 -17.96 2.72
N LEU A 250 -4.53 -16.79 2.10
CA LEU A 250 -5.80 -16.12 1.79
C LEU A 250 -6.65 -16.90 0.78
N TYR A 251 -6.05 -17.49 -0.26
CA TYR A 251 -6.75 -18.39 -1.17
C TYR A 251 -7.31 -19.62 -0.44
N SER A 252 -6.59 -20.17 0.55
CA SER A 252 -7.07 -21.27 1.36
C SER A 252 -8.28 -20.90 2.24
N LEU A 253 -8.42 -19.62 2.59
CA LEU A 253 -9.59 -19.06 3.29
C LEU A 253 -10.75 -18.71 2.34
N GLY A 254 -10.60 -18.95 1.03
CA GLY A 254 -11.66 -18.77 0.03
C GLY A 254 -11.69 -17.39 -0.64
N TYR A 255 -10.59 -16.62 -0.57
CA TYR A 255 -10.45 -15.40 -1.38
C TYR A 255 -10.26 -15.76 -2.85
N THR A 256 -10.78 -14.94 -3.74
CA THR A 256 -10.72 -15.16 -5.19
C THR A 256 -9.71 -14.22 -5.89
N SER A 257 -9.32 -13.14 -5.23
CA SER A 257 -8.29 -12.20 -5.69
C SER A 257 -7.50 -11.71 -4.47
N VAL A 258 -6.19 -11.76 -4.59
CA VAL A 258 -5.25 -11.15 -3.66
C VAL A 258 -4.47 -10.12 -4.45
N ARG A 259 -4.25 -8.93 -3.86
CA ARG A 259 -3.62 -7.79 -4.53
C ARG A 259 -2.40 -7.33 -3.78
N MET A 260 -1.44 -6.75 -4.52
CA MET A 260 -0.28 -6.09 -3.93
C MET A 260 0.16 -4.91 -4.78
N TRP A 261 0.94 -4.01 -4.20
CA TRP A 261 1.54 -2.88 -4.91
C TRP A 261 2.72 -3.30 -5.78
N ASN A 262 3.02 -2.53 -6.82
CA ASN A 262 3.95 -2.94 -7.87
C ASN A 262 5.42 -2.61 -7.63
N ASP A 263 5.73 -1.65 -6.79
CA ASP A 263 7.06 -1.01 -6.76
C ASP A 263 8.21 -1.92 -6.35
N ASP A 264 7.94 -2.92 -5.51
CA ASP A 264 8.92 -3.92 -5.13
C ASP A 264 8.74 -5.27 -5.89
N VAL A 265 7.80 -5.37 -6.83
CA VAL A 265 7.57 -6.59 -7.61
C VAL A 265 8.51 -6.66 -8.82
N TYR A 266 9.28 -7.74 -8.91
CA TYR A 266 10.26 -7.97 -9.99
C TYR A 266 11.25 -6.83 -10.17
N ARG A 267 11.75 -6.32 -9.07
CA ARG A 267 12.68 -5.20 -9.07
C ARG A 267 13.96 -5.57 -9.82
N ARG A 268 14.11 -5.04 -11.01
CA ARG A 268 15.28 -5.23 -11.85
C ARG A 268 16.39 -4.28 -11.44
N SER A 269 17.44 -4.83 -10.91
CA SER A 269 18.80 -4.34 -11.09
C SER A 269 19.63 -5.55 -11.39
N ASP A 270 20.78 -5.38 -12.02
CA ASP A 270 21.70 -6.48 -12.34
C ASP A 270 22.08 -7.34 -11.13
N THR A 271 21.69 -6.91 -9.93
CA THR A 271 22.07 -7.49 -8.66
C THR A 271 20.90 -7.98 -7.80
N CYS A 272 19.63 -7.65 -8.09
CA CYS A 272 18.52 -7.96 -7.19
C CYS A 272 17.75 -9.21 -7.61
N TRP A 273 17.07 -9.19 -8.73
CA TRP A 273 16.21 -10.31 -9.12
C TRP A 273 16.93 -11.26 -10.08
N ARG A 274 16.94 -12.56 -9.73
CA ARG A 274 17.60 -13.64 -10.50
C ARG A 274 16.63 -14.68 -11.06
N GLU A 275 15.34 -14.40 -11.04
CA GLU A 275 14.30 -15.31 -11.53
C GLU A 275 14.26 -16.69 -10.80
N ALA A 276 14.80 -16.76 -9.57
CA ALA A 276 14.76 -18.00 -8.80
C ALA A 276 13.36 -18.28 -8.23
N VAL A 277 12.58 -17.23 -7.98
CA VAL A 277 11.19 -17.29 -7.54
C VAL A 277 10.33 -16.38 -8.41
N GLU A 278 9.20 -16.90 -8.88
CA GLU A 278 8.17 -16.12 -9.55
C GLU A 278 7.05 -15.78 -8.58
N LEU A 279 6.48 -14.57 -8.71
CA LEU A 279 5.27 -14.22 -8.01
C LEU A 279 4.10 -15.06 -8.56
N ASP A 280 3.22 -15.54 -7.68
CA ASP A 280 2.01 -16.26 -8.10
C ASP A 280 1.17 -15.38 -9.04
N LYS A 281 0.93 -15.86 -10.26
CA LYS A 281 0.20 -15.12 -11.31
C LYS A 281 -1.25 -14.79 -10.95
N ARG A 282 -1.79 -15.43 -9.90
CA ARG A 282 -3.11 -15.12 -9.35
C ARG A 282 -3.10 -13.86 -8.49
N ILE A 283 -1.93 -13.36 -8.09
CA ILE A 283 -1.80 -12.08 -7.38
C ILE A 283 -1.96 -10.97 -8.39
N ASP A 284 -2.96 -10.14 -8.18
CA ASP A 284 -3.23 -8.97 -9.01
C ASP A 284 -2.32 -7.81 -8.60
N ILE A 285 -1.90 -6.98 -9.55
CA ILE A 285 -0.96 -5.89 -9.33
C ILE A 285 -1.69 -4.55 -9.30
N GLN A 286 -1.54 -3.82 -8.20
CA GLN A 286 -1.93 -2.42 -8.04
C GLN A 286 -0.76 -1.53 -8.49
N PHE A 287 -0.88 -0.98 -9.68
CA PHE A 287 0.20 -0.20 -10.29
C PHE A 287 0.10 1.27 -9.90
N TRP A 288 0.97 1.73 -8.99
CA TRP A 288 1.01 3.11 -8.52
C TRP A 288 2.27 3.86 -8.96
N SER A 289 3.39 3.17 -9.04
CA SER A 289 4.69 3.77 -9.31
C SER A 289 5.25 3.29 -10.65
N PRO A 290 5.41 4.21 -11.61
CA PRO A 290 6.18 3.95 -12.83
C PRO A 290 7.69 3.99 -12.58
N HIS A 291 8.09 4.20 -11.31
CA HIS A 291 9.48 4.47 -10.88
C HIS A 291 10.08 3.35 -10.06
N THR A 292 9.67 2.13 -10.25
CA THR A 292 10.40 1.04 -9.58
C THR A 292 11.89 1.29 -9.77
N SER A 293 12.63 1.31 -8.69
CA SER A 293 14.08 1.54 -8.71
C SER A 293 14.75 0.47 -9.57
N GLY A 294 15.19 0.86 -10.73
CA GLY A 294 15.61 -0.01 -11.80
C GLY A 294 14.91 0.30 -13.14
N GLY A 295 13.81 1.04 -13.09
CA GLY A 295 13.26 1.81 -14.22
C GLY A 295 12.62 1.06 -15.36
N GLU A 296 12.41 -0.26 -15.33
CA GLU A 296 12.02 -1.02 -16.52
C GLU A 296 10.64 -1.68 -16.46
N ASN A 297 10.06 -1.85 -15.27
CA ASN A 297 8.78 -2.55 -15.15
C ASN A 297 7.62 -1.63 -15.52
N THR A 298 7.23 -1.67 -16.77
CA THR A 298 6.04 -0.99 -17.29
C THR A 298 4.78 -1.80 -16.96
N ALA A 299 3.61 -1.20 -17.14
CA ALA A 299 2.35 -1.92 -17.00
C ALA A 299 2.29 -3.14 -17.94
N GLN A 300 2.79 -3.00 -19.18
CA GLN A 300 2.85 -4.10 -20.14
C GLN A 300 3.71 -5.28 -19.63
N PHE A 301 4.79 -5.00 -18.92
CA PHE A 301 5.64 -6.04 -18.35
C PHE A 301 4.87 -7.00 -17.41
N TYR A 302 3.99 -6.48 -16.55
CA TYR A 302 3.17 -7.32 -15.67
C TYR A 302 2.09 -8.08 -16.42
N LEU A 303 1.48 -7.44 -17.44
CA LEU A 303 0.49 -8.10 -18.32
C LEU A 303 1.11 -9.28 -19.07
N ASP A 304 2.33 -9.11 -19.61
CA ASP A 304 3.06 -10.15 -20.33
C ASP A 304 3.40 -11.35 -19.43
N ARG A 305 3.57 -11.10 -18.13
CA ARG A 305 3.76 -12.15 -17.12
C ARG A 305 2.48 -12.83 -16.67
N GLY A 306 1.32 -12.31 -17.10
CA GLY A 306 0.02 -12.91 -16.86
C GLY A 306 -0.73 -12.37 -15.65
N HIS A 307 -0.25 -11.31 -14.99
CA HIS A 307 -0.97 -10.64 -13.92
C HIS A 307 -2.11 -9.78 -14.45
N ASN A 308 -3.17 -9.62 -13.66
CA ASN A 308 -4.14 -8.55 -13.85
C ASN A 308 -3.61 -7.25 -13.25
N LEU A 309 -4.06 -6.11 -13.79
CA LEU A 309 -3.65 -4.79 -13.34
C LEU A 309 -4.83 -3.93 -12.88
N TYR A 310 -4.54 -3.14 -11.87
CA TYR A 310 -5.37 -2.04 -11.39
C TYR A 310 -4.57 -0.74 -11.47
N ASN A 311 -5.15 0.28 -12.08
CA ASN A 311 -4.46 1.54 -12.30
C ASN A 311 -4.64 2.48 -11.11
N PHE A 312 -3.55 2.66 -10.36
CA PHE A 312 -3.38 3.64 -9.28
C PHE A 312 -2.21 4.59 -9.57
N ALA A 313 -1.88 4.79 -10.84
CA ALA A 313 -0.67 5.53 -11.22
C ALA A 313 -0.75 7.00 -10.82
N ARG A 314 0.18 7.43 -9.93
CA ARG A 314 0.43 8.86 -9.70
C ARG A 314 0.80 9.53 -11.05
N PRO A 315 0.47 10.79 -11.23
CA PRO A 315 -0.05 11.78 -10.31
C PRO A 315 -1.57 11.90 -10.29
N TYR A 316 -2.30 11.18 -11.13
CA TYR A 316 -3.73 11.42 -11.38
C TYR A 316 -4.65 10.84 -10.32
N THR A 317 -4.16 9.83 -9.59
CA THR A 317 -5.01 8.98 -8.74
C THR A 317 -4.82 9.22 -7.25
N TYR A 318 -3.92 10.13 -6.86
CA TYR A 318 -3.54 10.34 -5.46
C TYR A 318 -4.02 11.69 -4.93
N TYR A 319 -4.56 11.64 -3.72
CA TYR A 319 -4.74 12.76 -2.82
C TYR A 319 -4.01 12.42 -1.53
N THR A 320 -2.92 13.13 -1.25
CA THR A 320 -2.06 12.85 -0.11
C THR A 320 -2.03 14.06 0.82
N LEU A 321 -2.33 13.87 2.09
CA LEU A 321 -2.23 14.95 3.07
C LEU A 321 -0.76 15.26 3.35
N TYR A 322 -0.35 16.50 3.06
CA TYR A 322 1.01 16.97 3.28
C TYR A 322 1.07 18.11 4.30
N PRO A 323 2.22 18.29 4.99
CA PRO A 323 2.38 19.41 5.92
C PRO A 323 2.49 20.74 5.19
N ASN A 324 2.25 21.85 5.92
CA ASN A 324 2.58 23.22 5.52
C ASN A 324 1.89 23.72 4.24
N GLY A 325 0.65 23.35 4.01
CA GLY A 325 -0.16 23.85 2.90
C GLY A 325 0.26 23.35 1.52
N ARG A 326 1.01 22.26 1.47
CA ARG A 326 1.23 21.54 0.20
C ARG A 326 -0.10 21.15 -0.41
N LYS A 327 -0.21 21.26 -1.71
CA LYS A 327 -1.39 20.75 -2.41
C LYS A 327 -1.48 19.25 -2.25
N PRO A 328 -2.60 18.75 -1.75
CA PRO A 328 -2.76 17.31 -1.48
C PRO A 328 -2.83 16.46 -2.76
N SER A 329 -3.05 17.06 -3.91
CA SER A 329 -3.05 16.37 -5.20
C SER A 329 -1.94 16.90 -6.11
N TYR A 330 -1.32 16.00 -6.86
CA TYR A 330 -0.27 16.33 -7.83
C TYR A 330 -0.81 17.08 -9.05
N VAL A 331 -2.08 16.90 -9.38
CA VAL A 331 -2.74 17.50 -10.55
C VAL A 331 -4.11 18.02 -10.20
N THR A 332 -4.67 18.89 -11.03
CA THR A 332 -6.04 19.39 -10.85
C THR A 332 -7.08 18.41 -11.39
N PRO A 333 -8.35 18.52 -10.96
CA PRO A 333 -9.44 17.72 -11.55
C PRO A 333 -9.59 17.89 -13.07
N GLU A 334 -9.29 19.09 -13.61
CA GLU A 334 -9.29 19.37 -15.04
C GLU A 334 -8.18 18.63 -15.78
N ALA A 335 -6.98 18.53 -15.19
CA ALA A 335 -5.89 17.75 -15.74
C ALA A 335 -6.22 16.26 -15.77
N ILE A 336 -6.86 15.71 -14.73
CA ILE A 336 -7.35 14.32 -14.73
C ILE A 336 -8.29 14.09 -15.91
N ILE A 337 -9.27 14.97 -16.10
CA ILE A 337 -10.25 14.85 -17.20
C ILE A 337 -9.57 14.95 -18.57
N LYS A 338 -8.57 15.80 -18.74
CA LYS A 338 -7.90 16.03 -20.00
C LYS A 338 -6.93 14.94 -20.40
N GLU A 339 -6.15 14.43 -19.44
CA GLU A 339 -4.93 13.70 -19.70
C GLU A 339 -4.99 12.22 -19.34
N TRP A 340 -5.74 11.85 -18.30
CA TRP A 340 -5.78 10.49 -17.79
C TRP A 340 -6.93 9.66 -18.36
N ASP A 341 -6.73 8.37 -18.43
CA ASP A 341 -7.75 7.32 -18.57
C ASP A 341 -7.28 6.01 -17.92
N PRO A 342 -8.17 5.03 -17.68
CA PRO A 342 -7.83 3.79 -16.98
C PRO A 342 -6.72 2.93 -17.61
N TYR A 343 -6.35 3.18 -18.85
CA TYR A 343 -5.31 2.46 -19.59
C TYR A 343 -3.98 3.23 -19.65
N LEU A 344 -3.91 4.41 -19.03
CA LEU A 344 -2.68 5.19 -18.88
C LEU A 344 -2.07 4.98 -17.49
N PHE A 345 -1.00 4.19 -17.42
CA PHE A 345 -0.28 3.83 -16.20
C PHE A 345 0.95 4.70 -15.94
N ALA A 346 0.97 5.91 -16.39
CA ALA A 346 2.04 6.86 -16.16
C ALA A 346 1.57 8.29 -16.31
N ALA A 347 2.37 9.22 -15.80
CA ALA A 347 2.31 10.61 -16.19
C ALA A 347 3.16 10.80 -17.45
N ASP A 348 2.71 11.62 -18.37
CA ASP A 348 3.46 12.01 -19.54
C ASP A 348 4.27 13.27 -19.22
N GLY A 349 5.48 13.11 -18.64
CA GLY A 349 6.43 14.18 -18.43
C GLY A 349 5.89 15.44 -17.71
N SER A 350 4.69 15.35 -17.13
CA SER A 350 4.01 16.49 -16.54
C SER A 350 4.74 16.98 -15.31
N GLU A 351 5.02 18.27 -15.30
CA GLU A 351 5.54 18.95 -14.12
C GLU A 351 4.40 19.19 -13.14
N CYS A 352 4.58 18.76 -11.90
CA CYS A 352 3.69 19.06 -10.81
C CYS A 352 4.37 20.03 -9.85
N ASN A 353 3.80 21.22 -9.67
CA ASN A 353 4.27 22.17 -8.68
C ASN A 353 3.64 21.87 -7.32
N THR A 354 4.42 21.25 -6.45
CA THR A 354 4.12 21.16 -5.02
C THR A 354 5.07 22.07 -4.26
N ASP A 355 4.58 23.16 -3.66
CA ASP A 355 5.31 24.08 -2.75
C ASP A 355 6.57 24.75 -3.29
N GLY A 356 6.52 25.21 -4.53
CA GLY A 356 7.68 25.85 -5.15
C GLY A 356 8.79 24.87 -5.57
N ASN A 357 8.59 23.58 -5.34
CA ASN A 357 9.40 22.53 -5.92
C ASN A 357 8.65 21.93 -7.12
N THR A 358 9.27 21.96 -8.27
CA THR A 358 8.76 21.28 -9.45
C THR A 358 9.09 19.80 -9.33
N TYR A 359 8.09 18.95 -9.10
CA TYR A 359 8.25 17.52 -9.23
C TYR A 359 8.07 17.13 -10.69
N VAL A 360 9.12 16.63 -11.30
CA VAL A 360 9.10 16.18 -12.70
C VAL A 360 8.86 14.67 -12.68
N PHE A 361 7.70 14.24 -13.20
CA PHE A 361 7.48 12.82 -13.43
C PHE A 361 8.43 12.35 -14.54
N PRO A 362 8.92 11.09 -14.48
CA PRO A 362 9.79 10.60 -15.54
C PRO A 362 9.08 10.61 -16.87
N PRO A 363 9.85 10.64 -17.96
CA PRO A 363 9.30 10.58 -19.30
C PRO A 363 8.43 9.36 -19.48
N PHE A 364 7.38 9.53 -20.25
CA PHE A 364 6.49 8.45 -20.66
C PHE A 364 7.29 7.27 -21.24
N LYS A 365 6.97 6.06 -20.77
CA LYS A 365 7.47 4.80 -21.35
C LYS A 365 6.36 4.13 -22.13
N GLU A 366 6.64 3.68 -23.32
CA GLU A 366 5.66 3.08 -24.25
C GLU A 366 4.82 1.98 -23.57
N GLY A 367 5.42 1.08 -22.82
CA GLY A 367 4.72 0.01 -22.10
C GLY A 367 3.80 0.46 -20.96
N ASN A 368 3.67 1.77 -20.66
CA ASN A 368 2.73 2.30 -19.67
C ASN A 368 1.42 2.83 -20.29
N ARG A 369 1.28 2.81 -21.62
CA ARG A 369 0.00 2.97 -22.32
C ARG A 369 -0.45 1.61 -22.81
N ILE A 370 -1.52 1.10 -22.24
CA ILE A 370 -2.11 -0.18 -22.64
C ILE A 370 -3.18 0.04 -23.68
N ALA A 371 -3.18 -0.80 -24.73
CA ALA A 371 -4.23 -0.78 -25.74
C ALA A 371 -5.59 -1.15 -25.12
N ALA A 372 -6.59 -0.31 -25.37
CA ALA A 372 -7.95 -0.54 -24.89
C ALA A 372 -8.85 -1.16 -25.99
N PRO A 373 -9.77 -2.06 -25.62
CA PRO A 373 -9.94 -2.66 -24.30
C PRO A 373 -8.88 -3.74 -24.02
N ASN A 374 -8.56 -3.93 -22.75
CA ASN A 374 -7.72 -5.02 -22.31
C ASN A 374 -8.37 -5.73 -21.11
N GLU A 375 -8.64 -7.02 -21.25
CA GLU A 375 -9.36 -7.82 -20.25
C GLU A 375 -8.59 -8.02 -18.93
N ARG A 376 -7.26 -7.82 -18.94
CA ARG A 376 -6.42 -7.90 -17.74
C ARG A 376 -6.30 -6.57 -17.02
N VAL A 377 -6.72 -5.46 -17.60
CA VAL A 377 -6.88 -4.19 -16.89
C VAL A 377 -8.27 -4.20 -16.24
N LYS A 378 -8.30 -4.60 -14.98
CA LYS A 378 -9.55 -4.89 -14.25
C LYS A 378 -10.20 -3.65 -13.67
N GLY A 379 -9.42 -2.64 -13.34
CA GLY A 379 -9.96 -1.48 -12.66
C GLY A 379 -8.99 -0.31 -12.57
N ALA A 380 -9.52 0.75 -12.00
CA ALA A 380 -8.75 1.94 -11.64
C ALA A 380 -9.22 2.46 -10.28
N GLY A 381 -8.31 3.06 -9.55
CA GLY A 381 -8.57 3.53 -8.21
C GLY A 381 -8.14 4.96 -7.98
N PHE A 382 -8.73 5.56 -6.96
CA PHE A 382 -8.35 6.84 -6.37
C PHE A 382 -7.95 6.60 -4.92
N CYS A 383 -6.79 7.12 -4.51
CA CYS A 383 -6.24 6.94 -3.18
C CYS A 383 -6.33 8.23 -2.37
N LEU A 384 -6.84 8.12 -1.15
CA LEU A 384 -6.61 9.09 -0.09
C LEU A 384 -5.50 8.55 0.82
N TRP A 385 -4.35 9.23 0.82
CA TRP A 385 -3.24 8.95 1.73
C TRP A 385 -3.15 10.02 2.81
N CYS A 386 -3.03 9.60 4.06
CA CYS A 386 -3.05 10.47 5.23
C CYS A 386 -1.66 10.63 5.86
N ASP A 387 -0.62 10.86 5.05
CA ASP A 387 0.78 11.00 5.50
C ASP A 387 0.95 12.06 6.59
N THR A 388 0.15 13.13 6.54
CA THR A 388 0.09 14.16 7.58
C THR A 388 -1.34 14.23 8.11
N PRO A 389 -1.71 13.41 9.11
CA PRO A 389 -3.10 13.22 9.53
C PRO A 389 -3.82 14.51 9.95
N ALA A 390 -3.10 15.45 10.56
CA ALA A 390 -3.65 16.71 11.07
C ALA A 390 -3.85 17.81 10.01
N ALA A 391 -3.43 17.56 8.74
CA ALA A 391 -3.47 18.61 7.71
C ALA A 391 -4.87 19.07 7.32
N GLU A 392 -5.86 18.18 7.39
CA GLU A 392 -7.27 18.48 7.12
C GLU A 392 -8.17 17.76 8.14
N SER A 393 -9.23 18.41 8.55
CA SER A 393 -10.29 17.79 9.37
C SER A 393 -11.14 16.82 8.53
N GLU A 394 -11.99 16.02 9.19
CA GLU A 394 -12.92 15.11 8.50
C GLU A 394 -13.86 15.84 7.52
N ASP A 395 -14.39 17.01 7.92
CA ASP A 395 -15.33 17.76 7.08
C ASP A 395 -14.62 18.42 5.89
N GLU A 396 -13.43 18.98 6.09
CA GLU A 396 -12.61 19.52 5.00
C GLU A 396 -12.23 18.44 3.98
N LEU A 397 -11.88 17.23 4.44
CA LEU A 397 -11.56 16.11 3.57
C LEU A 397 -12.71 15.76 2.61
N LEU A 398 -13.94 15.63 3.11
CA LEU A 398 -15.07 15.29 2.24
C LEU A 398 -15.31 16.34 1.15
N GLU A 399 -15.20 17.63 1.51
CA GLU A 399 -15.38 18.72 0.56
C GLU A 399 -14.25 18.78 -0.47
N ASN A 400 -13.01 18.70 -0.03
CA ASN A 400 -11.83 18.86 -0.86
C ASN A 400 -11.58 17.69 -1.80
N LEU A 401 -11.87 16.45 -1.38
CA LEU A 401 -11.70 15.24 -2.18
C LEU A 401 -12.67 15.13 -3.36
N ARG A 402 -13.92 15.59 -3.17
CA ARG A 402 -15.01 15.32 -4.11
C ARG A 402 -14.73 15.72 -5.57
N PRO A 403 -14.11 16.87 -5.87
CA PRO A 403 -13.76 17.24 -7.25
C PRO A 403 -12.84 16.23 -7.93
N TYR A 404 -11.85 15.71 -7.20
CA TYR A 404 -10.80 14.84 -7.74
C TYR A 404 -11.32 13.44 -8.05
N TYR A 405 -11.92 12.75 -7.09
CA TYR A 405 -12.44 11.41 -7.33
C TYR A 405 -13.63 11.44 -8.31
N THR A 406 -14.39 12.56 -8.39
CA THR A 406 -15.44 12.73 -9.40
C THR A 406 -14.83 12.90 -10.79
N ALA A 407 -13.71 13.61 -10.92
CA ALA A 407 -12.99 13.74 -12.19
C ALA A 407 -12.51 12.37 -12.69
N LEU A 408 -11.92 11.58 -11.81
CA LEU A 408 -11.42 10.24 -12.14
C LEU A 408 -12.56 9.32 -12.60
N ILE A 409 -13.68 9.27 -11.88
CA ILE A 409 -14.79 8.40 -12.23
C ILE A 409 -15.46 8.79 -13.56
N LYS A 410 -15.43 10.08 -13.94
CA LYS A 410 -15.91 10.53 -15.26
C LYS A 410 -15.11 9.89 -16.40
N LYS A 411 -13.82 9.67 -16.19
CA LYS A 411 -12.93 9.05 -17.19
C LYS A 411 -13.08 7.53 -17.26
N CYS A 412 -13.68 6.93 -16.24
CA CYS A 412 -14.05 5.51 -16.26
C CYS A 412 -15.38 5.24 -16.97
N LYS A 413 -16.14 6.27 -17.38
CA LYS A 413 -17.41 6.13 -18.13
C LYS A 413 -17.11 6.05 -19.62
N ALA A 414 -17.85 5.12 -20.33
CA ALA A 414 -17.75 4.94 -21.77
C ALA A 414 -18.43 6.09 -22.53
#